data_a3a441e71954dbc44820342e47e0278c
#
_entry.id   a3a441e71954dbc44820342e47e0278c
#
_cell.length_a   1.000
_cell.length_b   1.000
_cell.length_c   1.000
_cell.angle_alpha   90.00
_cell.angle_beta   90.00
_cell.angle_gamma   90.00
#
_symmetry.space_group_name_H-M   'P 1'
#
loop_
_entity.id
_entity.type
_entity.pdbx_description
1 polymer ?
#
loop_
_entity_poly.entity_id
_entity_poly.type
_entity_poly.pdbx_seq_one_letter_code
_entity_poly.pdbx_strand_id
1 'polypeptide(L)'
;EITLFLACSVIFYGCGQNEGKSQVRVFAASSLSEVFLEARSEFQLSNPSIVVDFNFGGSSMLRTQLELGGGADVFASADGHQMTLAEKAGVVSQNPITFAKNRLVVATSVDNTRVMVMQDLARDGVRLVLAQPEVPIGAYAREVFDNIGEIPKFGEDYIEKVLSNVISLETNVRQIIGKIAIGEADAGVVYSTNLVSGVGEKLKSIPMPHEINVEASYFIAVTSDTESPEAAEAFIDYLVSPKGRALLTKYGFGLPQ
;
A
#
# COMPACT_ATOMS: atom_id res chain seq x y z
N GLU A 1 -38.55 51.70 55.21
CA GLU A 1 -38.05 50.38 54.84
C GLU A 1 -38.04 50.24 53.28
N ILE A 2 -36.84 50.20 52.72
CA ILE A 2 -36.65 50.09 51.28
C ILE A 2 -36.14 48.70 51.06
N THR A 3 -37.00 47.82 50.40
CA THR A 3 -36.65 46.46 50.09
C THR A 3 -35.99 46.42 48.71
N LEU A 4 -34.71 46.07 48.67
CA LEU A 4 -33.87 45.98 47.51
C LEU A 4 -34.07 44.57 46.90
N PHE A 5 -34.71 44.45 45.71
CA PHE A 5 -34.81 43.19 44.95
C PHE A 5 -33.53 42.98 44.12
N LEU A 6 -32.74 41.99 44.52
CA LEU A 6 -31.56 41.55 43.76
C LEU A 6 -31.99 40.56 42.67
N ALA A 7 -32.05 41.02 41.39
CA ALA A 7 -32.28 40.15 40.25
C ALA A 7 -31.04 39.37 39.92
N CYS A 8 -31.05 38.06 40.18
CA CYS A 8 -29.98 37.13 39.82
C CYS A 8 -30.13 36.72 38.36
N SER A 9 -29.35 37.34 37.44
CA SER A 9 -29.29 36.94 36.03
C SER A 9 -28.47 35.66 35.89
N VAL A 10 -29.12 34.54 35.65
CA VAL A 10 -28.46 33.26 35.31
C VAL A 10 -27.99 33.35 33.85
N ILE A 11 -26.70 33.54 33.65
CA ILE A 11 -26.08 33.45 32.34
C ILE A 11 -25.91 31.95 32.03
N PHE A 12 -26.75 31.43 31.14
CA PHE A 12 -26.53 30.12 30.53
C PHE A 12 -25.31 30.24 29.61
N TYR A 13 -24.15 29.81 30.07
CA TYR A 13 -23.04 29.45 29.17
C TYR A 13 -23.47 28.21 28.38
N GLY A 14 -23.93 28.43 27.13
CA GLY A 14 -24.03 27.37 26.14
C GLY A 14 -22.63 26.82 25.94
N CYS A 15 -22.35 25.62 26.45
CA CYS A 15 -21.24 24.79 25.96
C CYS A 15 -21.53 24.52 24.47
N GLY A 16 -20.94 25.34 23.60
CA GLY A 16 -20.73 24.93 22.22
C GLY A 16 -19.93 23.63 22.26
N GLN A 17 -20.56 22.50 21.99
CA GLN A 17 -19.85 21.27 21.69
C GLN A 17 -18.99 21.61 20.48
N ASN A 18 -17.70 21.77 20.72
CA ASN A 18 -16.70 21.68 19.68
C ASN A 18 -16.82 20.23 19.22
N GLU A 19 -17.62 19.96 18.19
CA GLU A 19 -17.68 18.65 17.54
C GLU A 19 -16.27 18.40 17.00
N GLY A 20 -15.44 17.76 17.85
CA GLY A 20 -14.08 17.37 17.50
C GLY A 20 -14.18 16.48 16.26
N LYS A 21 -13.40 16.80 15.22
CA LYS A 21 -13.31 15.96 14.03
C LYS A 21 -12.84 14.57 14.44
N SER A 22 -13.52 13.52 13.99
CA SER A 22 -13.04 12.16 14.14
C SER A 22 -11.76 11.98 13.33
N GLN A 23 -10.73 11.43 13.93
CA GLN A 23 -9.47 11.15 13.26
C GLN A 23 -9.40 9.66 12.92
N VAL A 24 -9.05 9.35 11.68
CA VAL A 24 -8.84 7.98 11.20
C VAL A 24 -7.40 7.84 10.75
N ARG A 25 -6.62 7.06 11.47
CA ARG A 25 -5.24 6.71 11.10
C ARG A 25 -5.22 5.41 10.33
N VAL A 26 -4.70 5.47 9.11
CA VAL A 26 -4.63 4.32 8.19
C VAL A 26 -3.19 3.87 8.05
N PHE A 27 -2.89 2.64 8.41
CA PHE A 27 -1.64 1.98 8.07
C PHE A 27 -1.81 1.28 6.71
N ALA A 28 -1.16 1.78 5.67
CA ALA A 28 -1.35 1.32 4.31
C ALA A 28 -0.05 0.93 3.62
N ALA A 29 -0.09 -0.16 2.85
CA ALA A 29 1.00 -0.54 1.98
C ALA A 29 1.46 0.65 1.12
N SER A 30 2.77 0.86 1.02
CA SER A 30 3.35 2.02 0.33
C SER A 30 2.98 2.12 -1.14
N SER A 31 2.58 1.02 -1.78
CA SER A 31 2.05 1.00 -3.15
C SER A 31 0.67 1.65 -3.31
N LEU A 32 -0.04 1.91 -2.21
CA LEU A 32 -1.36 2.56 -2.18
C LEU A 32 -1.26 4.08 -2.02
N SER A 33 -0.07 4.65 -1.81
CA SER A 33 0.06 6.03 -1.35
C SER A 33 -0.59 7.05 -2.28
N GLU A 34 -0.38 6.97 -3.59
CA GLU A 34 -0.91 7.96 -4.53
C GLU A 34 -2.44 7.90 -4.57
N VAL A 35 -3.01 6.70 -4.74
CA VAL A 35 -4.47 6.52 -4.80
C VAL A 35 -5.15 6.86 -3.47
N PHE A 36 -4.52 6.54 -2.33
CA PHE A 36 -5.10 6.85 -1.01
C PHE A 36 -5.04 8.34 -0.67
N LEU A 37 -4.02 9.05 -1.11
CA LEU A 37 -3.97 10.52 -0.95
C LEU A 37 -5.08 11.22 -1.75
N GLU A 38 -5.38 10.78 -2.98
CA GLU A 38 -6.52 11.30 -3.74
C GLU A 38 -7.84 10.85 -3.11
N ALA A 39 -7.95 9.57 -2.71
CA ALA A 39 -9.12 9.04 -2.01
C ALA A 39 -9.47 9.84 -0.75
N ARG A 40 -8.47 10.19 0.07
CA ARG A 40 -8.67 11.08 1.23
C ARG A 40 -9.29 12.39 0.82
N SER A 41 -8.73 13.02 -0.22
CA SER A 41 -9.19 14.34 -0.66
C SER A 41 -10.66 14.31 -1.09
N GLU A 42 -11.06 13.29 -1.85
CA GLU A 42 -12.46 13.12 -2.27
C GLU A 42 -13.39 12.70 -1.12
N PHE A 43 -12.94 11.80 -0.25
CA PHE A 43 -13.70 11.33 0.91
C PHE A 43 -14.02 12.47 1.87
N GLN A 44 -13.03 13.30 2.20
CA GLN A 44 -13.20 14.42 3.16
C GLN A 44 -14.11 15.53 2.62
N LEU A 45 -14.27 15.69 1.29
CA LEU A 45 -15.26 16.60 0.73
C LEU A 45 -16.70 16.20 1.09
N SER A 46 -16.98 14.90 1.17
CA SER A 46 -18.29 14.36 1.54
C SER A 46 -18.42 14.10 3.06
N ASN A 47 -17.30 14.04 3.78
CA ASN A 47 -17.24 13.74 5.21
C ASN A 47 -16.34 14.77 5.94
N PRO A 48 -16.73 16.05 6.01
CA PRO A 48 -15.88 17.14 6.51
C PRO A 48 -15.54 17.02 8.01
N SER A 49 -16.30 16.21 8.74
CA SER A 49 -16.06 15.89 10.16
C SER A 49 -15.03 14.78 10.39
N ILE A 50 -14.57 14.10 9.32
CA ILE A 50 -13.57 13.01 9.42
C ILE A 50 -12.25 13.48 8.79
N VAL A 51 -11.16 13.34 9.55
CA VAL A 51 -9.78 13.59 9.07
C VAL A 51 -9.10 12.24 8.92
N VAL A 52 -8.54 11.96 7.74
CA VAL A 52 -7.81 10.71 7.46
C VAL A 52 -6.33 11.01 7.36
N ASP A 53 -5.52 10.32 8.17
CA ASP A 53 -4.07 10.38 8.14
C ASP A 53 -3.47 9.02 7.79
N PHE A 54 -2.33 9.03 7.09
CA PHE A 54 -1.69 7.80 6.62
C PHE A 54 -0.30 7.59 7.21
N ASN A 55 -0.02 6.33 7.55
CA ASN A 55 1.33 5.82 7.69
C ASN A 55 1.56 4.81 6.54
N PHE A 56 2.41 5.18 5.57
CA PHE A 56 2.74 4.33 4.43
C PHE A 56 4.04 3.56 4.66
N GLY A 57 3.98 2.24 4.48
CA GLY A 57 5.14 1.37 4.68
C GLY A 57 5.03 0.01 4.00
N GLY A 58 5.96 -0.88 4.25
CA GLY A 58 5.81 -2.29 3.92
C GLY A 58 4.77 -2.93 4.82
N SER A 59 3.87 -3.77 4.25
CA SER A 59 2.77 -4.36 5.03
C SER A 59 3.26 -5.18 6.23
N SER A 60 4.39 -5.89 6.10
CA SER A 60 5.01 -6.64 7.20
C SER A 60 5.46 -5.74 8.35
N MET A 61 6.07 -4.61 8.06
CA MET A 61 6.49 -3.63 9.06
C MET A 61 5.28 -2.99 9.75
N LEU A 62 4.26 -2.59 8.98
CA LEU A 62 3.05 -1.96 9.51
C LEU A 62 2.26 -2.93 10.40
N ARG A 63 2.14 -4.21 10.00
CA ARG A 63 1.57 -5.26 10.84
C ARG A 63 2.32 -5.40 12.17
N THR A 64 3.66 -5.45 12.12
CA THR A 64 4.48 -5.51 13.34
C THR A 64 4.26 -4.28 14.23
N GLN A 65 4.11 -3.10 13.65
CA GLN A 65 3.77 -1.89 14.42
C GLN A 65 2.42 -2.02 15.11
N LEU A 66 1.39 -2.57 14.43
CA LEU A 66 0.08 -2.84 15.05
C LEU A 66 0.19 -3.81 16.22
N GLU A 67 0.93 -4.92 16.06
CA GLU A 67 1.17 -5.91 17.12
C GLU A 67 1.87 -5.33 18.35
N LEU A 68 2.66 -4.27 18.15
CA LEU A 68 3.34 -3.52 19.22
C LEU A 68 2.50 -2.35 19.78
N GLY A 69 1.22 -2.25 19.43
CA GLY A 69 0.34 -1.19 19.90
C GLY A 69 0.46 0.12 19.10
N GLY A 70 0.77 0.05 17.83
CA GLY A 70 1.03 1.21 16.95
C GLY A 70 -0.15 2.13 16.65
N GLY A 71 -1.35 1.84 17.19
CA GLY A 71 -2.51 2.74 17.19
C GLY A 71 -2.95 3.23 15.82
N ALA A 72 -3.46 2.35 14.97
CA ALA A 72 -4.15 2.71 13.73
C ALA A 72 -5.61 2.27 13.81
N ASP A 73 -6.47 2.86 12.97
CA ASP A 73 -7.89 2.53 12.86
C ASP A 73 -8.17 1.59 11.69
N VAL A 74 -7.34 1.66 10.65
CA VAL A 74 -7.46 0.83 9.43
C VAL A 74 -6.09 0.26 9.06
N PHE A 75 -6.05 -1.00 8.68
CA PHE A 75 -4.89 -1.65 8.08
C PHE A 75 -5.20 -2.07 6.64
N ALA A 76 -4.38 -1.62 5.67
CA ALA A 76 -4.47 -1.96 4.26
C ALA A 76 -3.17 -2.64 3.79
N SER A 77 -3.25 -3.96 3.57
CA SER A 77 -2.12 -4.81 3.17
C SER A 77 -2.07 -5.07 1.68
N ALA A 78 -0.86 -5.20 1.13
CA ALA A 78 -0.63 -5.58 -0.27
C ALA A 78 -0.60 -7.10 -0.49
N ASP A 79 -0.87 -7.91 0.51
CA ASP A 79 -1.07 -9.35 0.40
C ASP A 79 -2.00 -9.90 1.49
N GLY A 80 -2.51 -11.12 1.26
CA GLY A 80 -3.34 -11.85 2.22
C GLY A 80 -2.53 -12.49 3.36
N HIS A 81 -1.23 -12.74 3.16
CA HIS A 81 -0.40 -13.35 4.20
C HIS A 81 -0.24 -12.42 5.40
N GLN A 82 0.14 -11.16 5.17
CA GLN A 82 0.28 -10.18 6.27
C GLN A 82 -1.08 -9.86 6.91
N MET A 83 -2.17 -9.83 6.14
CA MET A 83 -3.51 -9.66 6.69
C MET A 83 -3.90 -10.84 7.58
N THR A 84 -3.68 -12.09 7.13
CA THR A 84 -3.95 -13.30 7.93
C THR A 84 -3.13 -13.34 9.22
N LEU A 85 -1.87 -12.89 9.18
CA LEU A 85 -1.05 -12.77 10.39
C LEU A 85 -1.62 -11.72 11.36
N ALA A 86 -2.10 -10.58 10.86
CA ALA A 86 -2.75 -9.54 11.66
C ALA A 86 -4.06 -10.05 12.32
N GLU A 87 -4.86 -10.83 11.58
CA GLU A 87 -6.05 -11.49 12.13
C GLU A 87 -5.69 -12.47 13.24
N LYS A 88 -4.68 -13.33 13.03
CA LYS A 88 -4.21 -14.30 14.02
C LYS A 88 -3.65 -13.63 15.28
N ALA A 89 -3.01 -12.49 15.13
CA ALA A 89 -2.52 -11.68 16.24
C ALA A 89 -3.65 -10.92 16.96
N GLY A 90 -4.87 -10.91 16.40
CA GLY A 90 -6.02 -10.21 16.98
C GLY A 90 -5.95 -8.68 16.86
N VAL A 91 -5.11 -8.13 15.97
CA VAL A 91 -4.93 -6.68 15.82
C VAL A 91 -5.82 -6.06 14.75
N VAL A 92 -6.54 -6.87 13.98
CA VAL A 92 -7.56 -6.43 13.02
C VAL A 92 -8.85 -7.21 13.21
N SER A 93 -9.97 -6.63 12.76
CA SER A 93 -11.28 -7.29 12.78
C SER A 93 -11.26 -8.55 11.90
N GLN A 94 -12.12 -9.50 12.22
CA GLN A 94 -12.37 -10.67 11.36
C GLN A 94 -13.08 -10.23 10.07
N ASN A 95 -12.81 -10.97 8.97
CA ASN A 95 -13.37 -10.76 7.65
C ASN A 95 -12.82 -9.49 6.93
N PRO A 96 -11.50 -9.41 6.71
CA PRO A 96 -10.92 -8.36 5.88
C PRO A 96 -11.49 -8.39 4.46
N ILE A 97 -11.62 -7.21 3.85
CA ILE A 97 -12.18 -7.06 2.52
C ILE A 97 -11.05 -7.07 1.48
N THR A 98 -11.14 -7.93 0.46
CA THR A 98 -10.32 -7.75 -0.75
C THR A 98 -10.86 -6.59 -1.55
N PHE A 99 -10.09 -5.51 -1.72
CA PHE A 99 -10.58 -4.30 -2.34
C PHE A 99 -9.89 -3.93 -3.66
N ALA A 100 -8.69 -4.46 -3.91
CA ALA A 100 -7.92 -4.18 -5.12
C ALA A 100 -7.03 -5.36 -5.51
N LYS A 101 -6.60 -5.37 -6.78
CA LYS A 101 -5.67 -6.34 -7.35
C LYS A 101 -4.57 -5.62 -8.11
N ASN A 102 -3.42 -6.28 -8.27
CA ASN A 102 -2.27 -5.73 -8.96
C ASN A 102 -1.49 -6.83 -9.69
N ARG A 103 -0.52 -6.44 -10.53
CA ARG A 103 0.41 -7.35 -11.21
C ARG A 103 1.82 -6.83 -11.08
N LEU A 104 2.79 -7.72 -11.23
CA LEU A 104 4.19 -7.39 -11.15
C LEU A 104 4.74 -7.03 -12.53
N VAL A 105 5.71 -6.12 -12.51
CA VAL A 105 6.53 -5.75 -13.68
C VAL A 105 7.98 -5.56 -13.23
N VAL A 106 8.90 -5.64 -14.18
CA VAL A 106 10.25 -5.13 -13.95
C VAL A 106 10.27 -3.66 -14.32
N ALA A 107 10.73 -2.81 -13.39
CA ALA A 107 10.95 -1.39 -13.62
C ALA A 107 12.42 -1.11 -13.93
N THR A 108 12.67 -0.21 -14.88
CA THR A 108 14.01 0.32 -15.22
C THR A 108 13.92 1.83 -15.47
N SER A 109 15.05 2.54 -15.42
CA SER A 109 15.03 3.95 -15.85
C SER A 109 14.77 4.06 -17.36
N VAL A 110 14.26 5.21 -17.83
CA VAL A 110 13.97 5.45 -19.26
C VAL A 110 15.22 5.36 -20.13
N ASP A 111 16.37 5.72 -19.58
CA ASP A 111 17.66 5.72 -20.29
C ASP A 111 18.43 4.41 -20.12
N ASN A 112 17.86 3.43 -19.41
CA ASN A 112 18.50 2.14 -19.19
C ASN A 112 18.60 1.35 -20.51
N THR A 113 19.80 0.89 -20.82
CA THR A 113 20.11 0.04 -22.00
C THR A 113 20.60 -1.35 -21.62
N ARG A 114 20.79 -1.62 -20.32
CA ARG A 114 21.29 -2.91 -19.82
C ARG A 114 20.18 -3.95 -19.68
N VAL A 115 18.98 -3.48 -19.29
CA VAL A 115 17.82 -4.35 -19.04
C VAL A 115 16.68 -3.90 -19.93
N MET A 116 16.44 -4.62 -21.03
CA MET A 116 15.40 -4.35 -22.01
C MET A 116 14.30 -5.41 -22.01
N VAL A 117 14.64 -6.62 -21.59
CA VAL A 117 13.76 -7.77 -21.45
C VAL A 117 14.08 -8.51 -20.15
N MET A 118 13.20 -9.41 -19.72
CA MET A 118 13.40 -10.15 -18.46
C MET A 118 14.69 -10.97 -18.45
N GLN A 119 15.07 -11.55 -19.60
CA GLN A 119 16.30 -12.34 -19.73
C GLN A 119 17.55 -11.55 -19.38
N ASP A 120 17.52 -10.22 -19.56
CA ASP A 120 18.66 -9.35 -19.28
C ASP A 120 18.94 -9.23 -17.77
N LEU A 121 17.99 -9.58 -16.89
CA LEU A 121 18.20 -9.58 -15.44
C LEU A 121 19.32 -10.54 -15.01
N ALA A 122 19.59 -11.59 -15.79
CA ALA A 122 20.67 -12.55 -15.54
C ALA A 122 22.03 -12.14 -16.14
N ARG A 123 22.14 -10.96 -16.79
CA ARG A 123 23.43 -10.49 -17.32
C ARG A 123 24.35 -10.06 -16.18
N ASP A 124 25.61 -10.43 -16.31
CA ASP A 124 26.64 -10.05 -15.34
C ASP A 124 26.72 -8.52 -15.14
N GLY A 125 26.78 -8.10 -13.88
CA GLY A 125 26.92 -6.71 -13.50
C GLY A 125 25.65 -5.87 -13.63
N VAL A 126 24.48 -6.46 -13.85
CA VAL A 126 23.18 -5.81 -13.64
C VAL A 126 23.00 -5.56 -12.15
N ARG A 127 22.62 -4.34 -11.78
CA ARG A 127 22.33 -3.98 -10.40
C ARG A 127 20.82 -4.11 -10.15
N LEU A 128 20.41 -5.24 -9.60
CA LEU A 128 19.01 -5.54 -9.32
C LEU A 128 18.67 -5.20 -7.87
N VAL A 129 17.52 -4.59 -7.64
CA VAL A 129 16.95 -4.33 -6.31
C VAL A 129 15.63 -5.04 -6.17
N LEU A 130 15.48 -5.80 -5.10
CA LEU A 130 14.25 -6.51 -4.73
C LEU A 130 13.77 -6.05 -3.36
N ALA A 131 12.61 -6.51 -2.92
CA ALA A 131 12.20 -6.39 -1.53
C ALA A 131 12.62 -7.64 -0.73
N GLN A 132 12.70 -7.46 0.60
CA GLN A 132 12.88 -8.55 1.55
C GLN A 132 11.78 -9.61 1.40
N PRO A 133 12.06 -10.89 1.71
CA PRO A 133 11.09 -11.98 1.54
C PRO A 133 9.76 -11.77 2.28
N GLU A 134 9.82 -11.10 3.41
CA GLU A 134 8.66 -10.85 4.30
C GLU A 134 7.77 -9.72 3.80
N VAL A 135 8.28 -8.91 2.87
CA VAL A 135 7.52 -7.80 2.26
C VAL A 135 6.66 -8.36 1.12
N PRO A 136 5.38 -7.98 0.97
CA PRO A 136 4.51 -8.54 -0.05
C PRO A 136 5.11 -8.61 -1.46
N ILE A 137 5.64 -7.50 -1.99
CA ILE A 137 6.28 -7.48 -3.32
C ILE A 137 7.49 -8.41 -3.40
N GLY A 138 8.22 -8.61 -2.30
CA GLY A 138 9.35 -9.53 -2.21
C GLY A 138 8.89 -11.00 -2.22
N ALA A 139 7.80 -11.33 -1.54
CA ALA A 139 7.19 -12.66 -1.59
C ALA A 139 6.69 -12.98 -3.00
N TYR A 140 5.91 -12.08 -3.61
CA TYR A 140 5.43 -12.24 -4.98
C TYR A 140 6.55 -12.33 -6.03
N ALA A 141 7.64 -11.56 -5.87
CA ALA A 141 8.79 -11.66 -6.77
C ALA A 141 9.42 -13.04 -6.74
N ARG A 142 9.48 -13.68 -5.56
CA ARG A 142 9.99 -15.06 -5.42
C ARG A 142 9.06 -16.08 -6.06
N GLU A 143 7.77 -15.93 -5.88
CA GLU A 143 6.77 -16.76 -6.57
C GLU A 143 6.89 -16.65 -8.10
N VAL A 144 7.12 -15.44 -8.63
CA VAL A 144 7.45 -15.25 -10.06
C VAL A 144 8.73 -15.98 -10.45
N PHE A 145 9.78 -15.95 -9.62
CA PHE A 145 11.02 -16.66 -9.90
C PHE A 145 10.85 -18.19 -9.86
N ASP A 146 10.05 -18.70 -8.94
CA ASP A 146 9.70 -20.12 -8.89
C ASP A 146 8.95 -20.53 -10.16
N ASN A 147 7.96 -19.74 -10.61
CA ASN A 147 7.24 -19.96 -11.85
C ASN A 147 8.16 -19.90 -13.09
N ILE A 148 9.18 -19.05 -13.10
CA ILE A 148 10.20 -18.98 -14.17
C ILE A 148 10.99 -20.29 -14.25
N GLY A 149 11.31 -20.90 -13.12
CA GLY A 149 12.04 -22.17 -13.07
C GLY A 149 11.37 -23.30 -13.82
N GLU A 150 10.05 -23.23 -14.02
CA GLU A 150 9.27 -24.19 -14.80
C GLU A 150 9.33 -23.94 -16.32
N ILE A 151 9.98 -22.84 -16.78
CA ILE A 151 9.96 -22.42 -18.19
C ILE A 151 11.34 -22.57 -18.85
N PRO A 152 11.54 -23.56 -19.74
CA PRO A 152 12.84 -23.89 -20.33
C PRO A 152 13.55 -22.73 -21.06
N LYS A 153 12.79 -21.76 -21.60
CA LYS A 153 13.36 -20.62 -22.36
C LYS A 153 14.28 -19.71 -21.54
N PHE A 154 14.22 -19.75 -20.20
CA PHE A 154 15.10 -18.95 -19.34
C PHE A 154 16.43 -19.66 -19.05
N GLY A 155 16.50 -21.00 -19.14
CA GLY A 155 17.67 -21.78 -18.79
C GLY A 155 17.74 -22.13 -17.29
N GLU A 156 18.43 -23.22 -16.97
CA GLU A 156 18.47 -23.80 -15.62
C GLU A 156 19.16 -22.88 -14.59
N ASP A 157 20.13 -22.06 -15.00
CA ASP A 157 20.92 -21.16 -14.14
C ASP A 157 20.39 -19.72 -14.08
N TYR A 158 19.25 -19.43 -14.75
CA TYR A 158 18.73 -18.07 -14.85
C TYR A 158 18.44 -17.45 -13.50
N ILE A 159 17.73 -18.15 -12.62
CA ILE A 159 17.34 -17.62 -11.29
C ILE A 159 18.56 -17.40 -10.41
N GLU A 160 19.53 -18.32 -10.44
CA GLU A 160 20.78 -18.15 -9.70
C GLU A 160 21.53 -16.88 -10.13
N LYS A 161 21.63 -16.65 -11.45
CA LYS A 161 22.26 -15.44 -11.99
C LYS A 161 21.48 -14.17 -11.64
N VAL A 162 20.13 -14.18 -11.73
CA VAL A 162 19.29 -13.06 -11.32
C VAL A 162 19.51 -12.72 -9.85
N LEU A 163 19.51 -13.73 -8.97
CA LEU A 163 19.70 -13.51 -7.54
C LEU A 163 21.13 -13.06 -7.21
N SER A 164 22.15 -13.49 -7.96
CA SER A 164 23.53 -13.01 -7.79
C SER A 164 23.71 -11.53 -8.15
N ASN A 165 22.82 -10.99 -8.97
CA ASN A 165 22.78 -9.57 -9.35
C ASN A 165 22.04 -8.67 -8.33
N VAL A 166 21.45 -9.25 -7.27
CA VAL A 166 20.74 -8.46 -6.25
C VAL A 166 21.72 -7.71 -5.37
N ILE A 167 21.72 -6.39 -5.48
CA ILE A 167 22.62 -5.53 -4.69
C ILE A 167 22.02 -5.07 -3.36
N SER A 168 20.68 -5.10 -3.23
CA SER A 168 20.02 -4.77 -1.96
C SER A 168 18.59 -5.32 -1.90
N LEU A 169 18.11 -5.48 -0.66
CA LEU A 169 16.76 -5.91 -0.32
C LEU A 169 16.05 -4.82 0.48
N GLU A 170 14.95 -4.29 -0.07
CA GLU A 170 14.24 -3.14 0.47
C GLU A 170 13.07 -3.54 1.37
N THR A 171 12.70 -2.65 2.27
CA THR A 171 11.59 -2.87 3.22
C THR A 171 10.22 -2.50 2.63
N ASN A 172 10.17 -1.87 1.47
CA ASN A 172 8.94 -1.57 0.73
C ASN A 172 9.23 -1.23 -0.75
N VAL A 173 8.20 -1.26 -1.59
CA VAL A 173 8.33 -1.06 -3.05
C VAL A 173 8.77 0.36 -3.43
N ARG A 174 8.47 1.39 -2.65
CA ARG A 174 8.87 2.77 -2.97
C ARG A 174 10.38 2.97 -2.88
N GLN A 175 11.06 2.24 -2.00
CA GLN A 175 12.52 2.27 -1.94
C GLN A 175 13.14 1.66 -3.20
N ILE A 176 12.55 0.58 -3.75
CA ILE A 176 12.97 0.01 -5.05
C ILE A 176 12.87 1.07 -6.15
N ILE A 177 11.69 1.70 -6.28
CA ILE A 177 11.44 2.76 -7.28
C ILE A 177 12.42 3.91 -7.12
N GLY A 178 12.65 4.37 -5.88
CA GLY A 178 13.58 5.45 -5.57
C GLY A 178 15.00 5.14 -6.05
N LYS A 179 15.53 3.94 -5.76
CA LYS A 179 16.88 3.52 -6.18
C LYS A 179 17.04 3.44 -7.70
N ILE A 180 16.01 2.97 -8.41
CA ILE A 180 16.03 2.96 -9.88
C ILE A 180 16.01 4.39 -10.41
N ALA A 181 15.15 5.26 -9.86
CA ALA A 181 14.97 6.63 -10.33
C ALA A 181 16.22 7.50 -10.18
N ILE A 182 17.05 7.25 -9.16
CA ILE A 182 18.31 7.97 -8.94
C ILE A 182 19.53 7.25 -9.52
N GLY A 183 19.34 6.13 -10.24
CA GLY A 183 20.40 5.38 -10.91
C GLY A 183 21.28 4.52 -10.01
N GLU A 184 20.88 4.27 -8.75
CA GLU A 184 21.58 3.32 -7.88
C GLU A 184 21.35 1.88 -8.32
N ALA A 185 20.20 1.58 -8.96
CA ALA A 185 19.87 0.28 -9.51
C ALA A 185 19.53 0.38 -11.01
N ASP A 186 19.81 -0.69 -11.75
CA ASP A 186 19.45 -0.79 -13.17
C ASP A 186 18.02 -1.29 -13.34
N ALA A 187 17.54 -2.14 -12.43
CA ALA A 187 16.20 -2.71 -12.47
C ALA A 187 15.71 -3.12 -11.06
N GLY A 188 14.39 -3.33 -10.96
CA GLY A 188 13.75 -3.89 -9.77
C GLY A 188 12.37 -4.43 -10.08
N VAL A 189 11.87 -5.34 -9.24
CA VAL A 189 10.50 -5.87 -9.35
C VAL A 189 9.57 -4.98 -8.53
N VAL A 190 8.53 -4.45 -9.19
CA VAL A 190 7.55 -3.54 -8.62
C VAL A 190 6.13 -3.90 -9.06
N TYR A 191 5.12 -3.26 -8.49
CA TYR A 191 3.76 -3.38 -9.01
C TYR A 191 3.55 -2.48 -10.23
N SER A 192 2.72 -2.92 -11.18
CA SER A 192 2.41 -2.14 -12.40
C SER A 192 1.83 -0.76 -12.07
N THR A 193 1.00 -0.66 -11.03
CA THR A 193 0.40 0.60 -10.57
C THR A 193 1.42 1.63 -10.09
N ASN A 194 2.59 1.19 -9.62
CA ASN A 194 3.65 2.09 -9.19
C ASN A 194 4.27 2.91 -10.32
N LEU A 195 4.01 2.54 -11.58
CA LEU A 195 4.51 3.24 -12.76
C LEU A 195 3.46 4.16 -13.40
N VAL A 196 2.25 4.25 -12.82
CA VAL A 196 1.14 5.07 -13.34
C VAL A 196 1.22 6.51 -12.83
N SER A 197 1.89 6.74 -11.70
CA SER A 197 1.91 8.06 -11.05
C SER A 197 3.22 8.32 -10.29
N GLY A 198 3.45 9.58 -9.94
CA GLY A 198 4.57 10.00 -9.10
C GLY A 198 5.94 9.75 -9.73
N VAL A 199 6.89 9.30 -8.93
CA VAL A 199 8.27 9.02 -9.39
C VAL A 199 8.30 7.89 -10.42
N GLY A 200 7.36 6.94 -10.32
CA GLY A 200 7.29 5.78 -11.21
C GLY A 200 6.99 6.13 -12.67
N GLU A 201 6.31 7.25 -12.96
CA GLU A 201 6.06 7.72 -14.34
C GLU A 201 7.34 7.96 -15.15
N LYS A 202 8.45 8.20 -14.45
CA LYS A 202 9.77 8.40 -15.05
C LYS A 202 10.52 7.10 -15.33
N LEU A 203 9.89 5.97 -15.08
CA LEU A 203 10.48 4.64 -15.25
C LEU A 203 9.80 3.92 -16.42
N LYS A 204 10.51 2.96 -17.00
CA LYS A 204 9.97 2.03 -18.01
C LYS A 204 9.49 0.76 -17.33
N SER A 205 8.40 0.21 -17.85
CA SER A 205 7.89 -1.11 -17.53
C SER A 205 8.38 -2.14 -18.53
N ILE A 206 8.96 -3.22 -18.03
CA ILE A 206 9.17 -4.46 -18.79
C ILE A 206 8.10 -5.44 -18.28
N PRO A 207 7.13 -5.83 -19.15
CA PRO A 207 6.04 -6.69 -18.71
C PRO A 207 6.56 -8.11 -18.45
N MET A 208 5.99 -8.75 -17.45
CA MET A 208 6.19 -10.17 -17.19
C MET A 208 5.15 -10.98 -17.99
N PRO A 209 5.55 -12.07 -18.66
CA PRO A 209 4.61 -13.00 -19.29
C PRO A 209 3.52 -13.44 -18.31
N HIS A 210 2.30 -13.61 -18.81
CA HIS A 210 1.15 -13.93 -17.97
C HIS A 210 1.33 -15.27 -17.22
N GLU A 211 1.98 -16.24 -17.87
CA GLU A 211 2.21 -17.58 -17.33
C GLU A 211 3.12 -17.64 -16.11
N ILE A 212 3.93 -16.60 -15.88
CA ILE A 212 4.82 -16.50 -14.73
C ILE A 212 4.37 -15.42 -13.74
N ASN A 213 3.56 -14.46 -14.18
CA ASN A 213 3.15 -13.35 -13.33
C ASN A 213 2.14 -13.82 -12.28
N VAL A 214 2.15 -13.18 -11.14
CA VAL A 214 1.20 -13.42 -10.06
C VAL A 214 0.25 -12.24 -9.92
N GLU A 215 -0.97 -12.51 -9.47
CA GLU A 215 -1.95 -11.49 -9.16
C GLU A 215 -1.88 -11.18 -7.66
N ALA A 216 -1.35 -10.01 -7.33
CA ALA A 216 -1.31 -9.51 -5.96
C ALA A 216 -2.70 -9.01 -5.54
N SER A 217 -3.26 -9.57 -4.47
CA SER A 217 -4.54 -9.15 -3.89
C SER A 217 -4.30 -8.26 -2.68
N TYR A 218 -5.01 -7.13 -2.62
CA TYR A 218 -4.93 -6.16 -1.53
C TYR A 218 -6.12 -6.30 -0.60
N PHE A 219 -5.85 -6.30 0.70
CA PHE A 219 -6.84 -6.49 1.75
C PHE A 219 -6.89 -5.29 2.67
N ILE A 220 -8.07 -4.97 3.19
CA ILE A 220 -8.29 -3.88 4.13
C ILE A 220 -9.21 -4.34 5.26
N ALA A 221 -8.92 -3.90 6.48
CA ALA A 221 -9.73 -4.19 7.66
C ALA A 221 -9.65 -3.03 8.67
N VAL A 222 -10.68 -2.90 9.49
CA VAL A 222 -10.65 -2.08 10.71
C VAL A 222 -9.76 -2.77 11.74
N THR A 223 -8.97 -2.02 12.50
CA THR A 223 -8.16 -2.56 13.59
C THR A 223 -9.00 -2.85 14.84
N SER A 224 -8.54 -3.79 15.66
CA SER A 224 -9.30 -4.20 16.86
C SER A 224 -9.35 -3.13 17.96
N ASP A 225 -8.35 -2.24 17.99
CA ASP A 225 -8.19 -1.22 19.04
C ASP A 225 -8.59 0.19 18.54
N THR A 226 -9.38 0.28 17.46
CA THR A 226 -9.83 1.58 16.94
C THR A 226 -10.73 2.31 17.94
N GLU A 227 -10.47 3.60 18.11
CA GLU A 227 -11.34 4.49 18.88
C GLU A 227 -12.42 5.19 18.00
N SER A 228 -12.36 4.98 16.69
CA SER A 228 -13.24 5.61 15.69
C SER A 228 -13.81 4.60 14.68
N PRO A 229 -14.47 3.50 15.11
CA PRO A 229 -14.88 2.40 14.24
C PRO A 229 -15.82 2.86 13.11
N GLU A 230 -16.81 3.70 13.39
CA GLU A 230 -17.75 4.19 12.37
C GLU A 230 -17.05 5.06 11.29
N ALA A 231 -16.05 5.86 11.69
CA ALA A 231 -15.29 6.67 10.76
C ALA A 231 -14.32 5.82 9.93
N ALA A 232 -13.72 4.78 10.53
CA ALA A 232 -12.87 3.81 9.86
C ALA A 232 -13.68 3.01 8.81
N GLU A 233 -14.85 2.51 9.19
CA GLU A 233 -15.76 1.81 8.28
C GLU A 233 -16.21 2.72 7.14
N ALA A 234 -16.57 3.98 7.42
CA ALA A 234 -16.97 4.93 6.38
C ALA A 234 -15.87 5.16 5.33
N PHE A 235 -14.59 5.18 5.75
CA PHE A 235 -13.47 5.29 4.80
C PHE A 235 -13.30 4.01 3.97
N ILE A 236 -13.44 2.83 4.57
CA ILE A 236 -13.41 1.55 3.85
C ILE A 236 -14.57 1.47 2.86
N ASP A 237 -15.79 1.81 3.27
CA ASP A 237 -16.99 1.82 2.44
C ASP A 237 -16.82 2.76 1.23
N TYR A 238 -16.19 3.93 1.43
CA TYR A 238 -15.83 4.80 0.34
C TYR A 238 -14.92 4.12 -0.67
N LEU A 239 -13.85 3.45 -0.22
CA LEU A 239 -12.89 2.78 -1.11
C LEU A 239 -13.52 1.67 -1.95
N VAL A 240 -14.50 0.92 -1.39
CA VAL A 240 -15.20 -0.15 -2.10
C VAL A 240 -16.45 0.33 -2.86
N SER A 241 -16.84 1.61 -2.70
CA SER A 241 -17.94 2.24 -3.43
C SER A 241 -17.64 2.36 -4.93
N PRO A 242 -18.64 2.64 -5.78
CA PRO A 242 -18.40 2.92 -7.20
C PRO A 242 -17.38 4.03 -7.44
N LYS A 243 -17.33 5.08 -6.60
CA LYS A 243 -16.35 6.17 -6.70
C LYS A 243 -14.94 5.69 -6.36
N GLY A 244 -14.77 5.03 -5.23
CA GLY A 244 -13.48 4.48 -4.82
C GLY A 244 -12.93 3.44 -5.82
N ARG A 245 -13.80 2.57 -6.34
CA ARG A 245 -13.43 1.60 -7.39
C ARG A 245 -13.01 2.29 -8.69
N ALA A 246 -13.69 3.34 -9.12
CA ALA A 246 -13.29 4.14 -10.28
C ALA A 246 -11.93 4.78 -10.07
N LEU A 247 -11.66 5.29 -8.86
CA LEU A 247 -10.37 5.85 -8.49
C LEU A 247 -9.26 4.79 -8.50
N LEU A 248 -9.48 3.62 -7.90
CA LEU A 248 -8.54 2.50 -7.96
C LEU A 248 -8.21 2.11 -9.41
N THR A 249 -9.23 2.03 -10.27
CA THR A 249 -9.05 1.73 -11.71
C THR A 249 -8.25 2.83 -12.42
N LYS A 250 -8.48 4.11 -12.11
CA LYS A 250 -7.70 5.25 -12.64
C LYS A 250 -6.20 5.10 -12.35
N TYR A 251 -5.86 4.57 -11.17
CA TYR A 251 -4.48 4.29 -10.78
C TYR A 251 -3.95 2.91 -11.24
N GLY A 252 -4.70 2.21 -12.10
CA GLY A 252 -4.27 0.95 -12.72
C GLY A 252 -4.48 -0.30 -11.87
N PHE A 253 -5.18 -0.18 -10.73
CA PHE A 253 -5.55 -1.36 -9.94
C PHE A 253 -6.66 -2.16 -10.63
N GLY A 254 -6.54 -3.48 -10.59
CA GLY A 254 -7.64 -4.39 -10.86
C GLY A 254 -8.64 -4.39 -9.69
N LEU A 255 -9.89 -4.75 -9.98
CA LEU A 255 -10.94 -4.90 -8.97
C LEU A 255 -11.19 -6.39 -8.69
N PRO A 256 -11.53 -6.76 -7.44
CA PRO A 256 -12.03 -8.10 -7.14
C PRO A 256 -13.37 -8.32 -7.85
N GLN A 257 -13.59 -9.59 -8.27
CA GLN A 257 -14.86 -10.03 -8.88
C GLN A 257 -15.98 -10.11 -7.85
#